data_d74abd436fb759850cd1eae1b6124be5
#
_entry.id   d74abd436fb759850cd1eae1b6124be5
#
_cell.length_a   1.000
_cell.length_b   1.000
_cell.length_c   1.000
_cell.angle_alpha   90.00
_cell.angle_beta   90.00
_cell.angle_gamma   90.00
#
_symmetry.space_group_name_H-M   'P 1'
#
loop_
_entity.id
_entity.type
_entity.pdbx_description
1 polymer ?
#
loop_
_entity_poly.entity_id
_entity_poly.type
_entity_poly.pdbx_seq_one_letter_code
_entity_poly.pdbx_strand_id
1 'polypeptide(L)'
;MKIYSNIYRFLLVVCTAAMLAAGYAAVSQADTSTSNKWRIEFDGGANSDGEIVFRVTPEAGEPIDVNTLIDDGTGENRVASKVRDAFREQLPDGAYHVEKDDGEDVLVKRRGDTPDFSMELVSSSVKSVDIDIERE
;
A
#
# COMPACT_ATOMS: atom_id res chain seq x y z
N MET A 1 -24.11 -32.52 -60.34
CA MET A 1 -23.76 -32.86 -58.96
C MET A 1 -22.48 -32.19 -58.49
N LYS A 2 -22.43 -30.89 -58.53
CA LYS A 2 -21.30 -30.11 -58.03
C LYS A 2 -21.72 -28.90 -57.20
N ILE A 3 -22.83 -28.96 -56.51
CA ILE A 3 -23.43 -27.85 -55.82
C ILE A 3 -23.07 -27.90 -54.30
N TYR A 4 -22.53 -29.00 -53.81
CA TYR A 4 -22.22 -29.16 -52.38
C TYR A 4 -20.82 -28.73 -51.95
N SER A 5 -19.99 -28.34 -52.91
CA SER A 5 -18.59 -27.95 -52.60
C SER A 5 -18.41 -26.52 -52.10
N ASN A 6 -19.41 -25.66 -52.27
CA ASN A 6 -19.26 -24.25 -51.91
C ASN A 6 -19.83 -23.84 -50.53
N ILE A 7 -20.54 -24.76 -49.89
CA ILE A 7 -21.16 -24.44 -48.59
C ILE A 7 -20.14 -24.54 -47.46
N TYR A 8 -19.12 -25.38 -47.58
CA TYR A 8 -18.09 -25.50 -46.55
C TYR A 8 -17.01 -24.44 -46.56
N ARG A 9 -16.96 -23.62 -47.60
CA ARG A 9 -15.97 -22.53 -47.69
C ARG A 9 -16.44 -21.25 -47.05
N PHE A 10 -17.71 -21.09 -46.70
CA PHE A 10 -18.25 -19.91 -46.02
C PHE A 10 -18.38 -20.05 -44.53
N LEU A 11 -18.14 -21.22 -43.97
CA LEU A 11 -18.30 -21.47 -42.53
C LEU A 11 -16.99 -21.35 -41.75
N LEU A 12 -15.90 -20.92 -42.39
CA LEU A 12 -14.56 -20.87 -41.79
C LEU A 12 -14.01 -19.43 -41.61
N VAL A 13 -14.84 -18.41 -41.77
CA VAL A 13 -14.40 -17.02 -41.72
C VAL A 13 -15.09 -16.19 -40.60
N VAL A 14 -15.86 -16.80 -39.73
CA VAL A 14 -16.56 -16.10 -38.66
C VAL A 14 -16.05 -16.50 -37.26
N CYS A 15 -14.85 -17.00 -37.14
CA CYS A 15 -14.25 -17.31 -35.83
C CYS A 15 -12.94 -16.58 -35.59
N THR A 16 -12.88 -15.28 -35.85
CA THR A 16 -11.74 -14.50 -35.39
C THR A 16 -12.13 -13.07 -35.19
N ALA A 17 -12.64 -12.71 -34.05
CA ALA A 17 -12.46 -11.40 -33.42
C ALA A 17 -13.21 -11.31 -32.08
N ALA A 18 -12.96 -12.26 -31.20
CA ALA A 18 -13.13 -11.98 -29.79
C ALA A 18 -11.72 -11.74 -29.21
N MET A 19 -11.11 -10.63 -29.59
CA MET A 19 -10.02 -10.10 -28.79
C MET A 19 -10.64 -9.58 -27.50
N LEU A 20 -10.59 -10.43 -26.48
CA LEU A 20 -10.65 -10.01 -25.11
C LEU A 20 -9.52 -8.99 -24.92
N ALA A 21 -9.86 -7.72 -24.88
CA ALA A 21 -9.03 -6.74 -24.24
C ALA A 21 -9.03 -7.10 -22.75
N ALA A 22 -8.17 -8.01 -22.37
CA ALA A 22 -7.78 -8.18 -21.00
C ALA A 22 -7.08 -6.87 -20.62
N GLY A 23 -7.84 -5.96 -20.00
CA GLY A 23 -7.25 -4.82 -19.34
C GLY A 23 -6.27 -5.39 -18.31
N TYR A 24 -5.00 -5.33 -18.61
CA TYR A 24 -3.96 -5.52 -17.62
C TYR A 24 -4.09 -4.33 -16.66
N ALA A 25 -4.85 -4.52 -15.59
CA ALA A 25 -4.65 -3.70 -14.43
C ALA A 25 -3.18 -3.90 -14.05
N ALA A 26 -2.38 -2.85 -14.19
CA ALA A 26 -1.04 -2.84 -13.65
C ALA A 26 -1.21 -3.03 -12.14
N VAL A 27 -1.02 -4.24 -11.66
CA VAL A 27 -0.85 -4.51 -10.25
C VAL A 27 0.48 -3.87 -9.91
N SER A 28 0.42 -2.72 -9.22
CA SER A 28 1.60 -2.15 -8.57
C SER A 28 2.15 -3.28 -7.70
N GLN A 29 3.27 -3.85 -8.10
CA GLN A 29 3.99 -4.79 -7.24
C GLN A 29 4.49 -3.96 -6.07
N ALA A 30 3.78 -4.02 -4.95
CA ALA A 30 4.32 -3.56 -3.69
C ALA A 30 5.67 -4.26 -3.48
N ASP A 31 6.70 -3.49 -3.14
CA ASP A 31 7.99 -4.06 -2.80
C ASP A 31 7.77 -4.97 -1.58
N THR A 32 7.76 -6.28 -1.83
CA THR A 32 7.54 -7.30 -0.79
C THR A 32 8.80 -7.56 0.03
N SER A 33 9.80 -6.70 -0.08
CA SER A 33 10.99 -6.81 0.74
C SER A 33 10.65 -6.59 2.21
N THR A 34 11.19 -7.45 3.06
CA THR A 34 11.01 -7.35 4.51
C THR A 34 12.25 -6.77 5.18
N SER A 35 12.06 -6.16 6.33
CA SER A 35 13.12 -5.63 7.18
C SER A 35 12.70 -5.68 8.65
N ASN A 36 13.68 -5.60 9.53
CA ASN A 36 13.42 -5.48 10.97
C ASN A 36 13.06 -4.06 11.41
N LYS A 37 13.26 -3.06 10.53
CA LYS A 37 13.04 -1.65 10.83
C LYS A 37 12.67 -0.88 9.56
N TRP A 38 11.71 0.04 9.71
CA TRP A 38 11.25 0.95 8.66
C TRP A 38 11.16 2.37 9.20
N ARG A 39 11.48 3.32 8.32
CA ARG A 39 11.29 4.76 8.52
C ARG A 39 10.15 5.24 7.63
N ILE A 40 9.26 6.04 8.18
CA ILE A 40 8.24 6.78 7.45
C ILE A 40 8.54 8.26 7.64
N GLU A 41 8.87 8.94 6.57
CA GLU A 41 9.16 10.37 6.53
C GLU A 41 7.94 11.12 6.02
N PHE A 42 7.59 12.22 6.69
CA PHE A 42 6.49 13.10 6.32
C PHE A 42 7.04 14.48 5.97
N ASP A 43 6.67 14.99 4.80
CA ASP A 43 7.00 16.35 4.39
C ASP A 43 5.72 17.12 4.05
N GLY A 44 5.63 18.35 4.56
CA GLY A 44 4.48 19.23 4.38
C GLY A 44 3.34 19.02 5.36
N GLY A 45 2.53 20.05 5.50
CA GLY A 45 1.34 20.04 6.36
C GLY A 45 0.06 19.73 5.59
N ALA A 46 -0.89 19.12 6.28
CA ALA A 46 -2.19 18.77 5.72
C ALA A 46 -2.99 20.02 5.31
N ASN A 47 -3.45 20.03 4.07
CA ASN A 47 -4.28 21.09 3.47
C ASN A 47 -5.69 20.57 3.13
N SER A 48 -6.09 19.52 3.79
CA SER A 48 -7.45 18.97 3.77
C SER A 48 -7.60 17.96 4.90
N ASP A 49 -8.85 17.69 5.28
CA ASP A 49 -9.16 16.48 6.04
C ASP A 49 -8.89 15.25 5.16
N GLY A 50 -8.51 14.14 5.78
CA GLY A 50 -8.31 12.90 5.08
C GLY A 50 -7.87 11.76 5.98
N GLU A 51 -7.52 10.65 5.34
CA GLU A 51 -7.04 9.43 6.00
C GLU A 51 -5.77 8.94 5.32
N ILE A 52 -4.85 8.47 6.13
CA ILE A 52 -3.63 7.78 5.67
C ILE A 52 -3.73 6.33 6.14
N VAL A 53 -3.52 5.39 5.22
CA VAL A 53 -3.57 3.95 5.51
C VAL A 53 -2.25 3.32 5.15
N PHE A 54 -1.59 2.72 6.13
CA PHE A 54 -0.41 1.89 5.96
C PHE A 54 -0.77 0.42 6.14
N ARG A 55 -0.01 -0.45 5.50
CA ARG A 55 -0.08 -1.90 5.70
C ARG A 55 1.25 -2.43 6.20
N VAL A 56 1.20 -3.15 7.30
CA VAL A 56 2.30 -3.90 7.89
C VAL A 56 2.05 -5.38 7.66
N THR A 57 2.95 -6.06 6.96
CA THR A 57 2.81 -7.50 6.67
C THR A 57 4.00 -8.24 7.25
N PRO A 58 3.85 -8.96 8.38
CA PRO A 58 4.88 -9.85 8.91
C PRO A 58 5.21 -10.98 7.91
N GLU A 59 6.45 -11.44 7.86
CA GLU A 59 6.84 -12.60 7.04
C GLU A 59 6.02 -13.85 7.33
N ALA A 60 5.60 -14.02 8.58
CA ALA A 60 4.77 -15.12 9.04
C ALA A 60 3.55 -14.56 9.77
N GLY A 61 2.53 -14.16 9.03
CA GLY A 61 1.31 -13.60 9.61
C GLY A 61 0.43 -12.89 8.59
N GLU A 62 -0.70 -12.41 9.07
CA GLU A 62 -1.66 -11.67 8.24
C GLU A 62 -1.29 -10.19 8.15
N PRO A 63 -1.59 -9.52 7.02
CA PRO A 63 -1.45 -8.09 6.90
C PRO A 63 -2.29 -7.33 7.93
N ILE A 64 -1.73 -6.25 8.46
CA ILE A 64 -2.40 -5.36 9.41
C ILE A 64 -2.46 -3.97 8.79
N ASP A 65 -3.65 -3.44 8.60
CA ASP A 65 -3.85 -2.08 8.15
C ASP A 65 -3.91 -1.12 9.33
N VAL A 66 -3.13 -0.04 9.26
CA VAL A 66 -3.09 1.02 10.25
C VAL A 66 -3.67 2.29 9.64
N ASN A 67 -4.80 2.73 10.18
CA ASN A 67 -5.54 3.88 9.69
C ASN A 67 -5.31 5.10 10.58
N THR A 68 -5.06 6.26 9.98
CA THR A 68 -4.84 7.52 10.70
C THR A 68 -5.69 8.62 10.08
N LEU A 69 -6.60 9.21 10.87
CA LEU A 69 -7.36 10.38 10.46
C LEU A 69 -6.53 11.65 10.69
N ILE A 70 -6.50 12.49 9.68
CA ILE A 70 -5.77 13.77 9.70
C ILE A 70 -6.76 14.88 9.39
N ASP A 71 -6.73 15.93 10.21
CA ASP A 71 -7.53 17.12 10.03
C ASP A 71 -6.79 18.16 9.18
N ASP A 72 -7.54 18.97 8.44
CA ASP A 72 -7.01 20.13 7.74
C ASP A 72 -6.21 21.04 8.71
N GLY A 73 -5.08 21.56 8.24
CA GLY A 73 -4.19 22.41 9.04
C GLY A 73 -3.25 21.66 10.00
N THR A 74 -3.22 20.32 9.95
CA THR A 74 -2.28 19.54 10.76
C THR A 74 -0.87 19.66 10.16
N GLY A 75 0.08 20.25 10.91
CA GLY A 75 1.48 20.35 10.49
C GLY A 75 2.19 18.99 10.48
N GLU A 76 3.28 18.87 9.71
CA GLU A 76 4.05 17.63 9.47
C GLU A 76 4.43 16.89 10.77
N ASN A 77 4.99 17.58 11.74
CA ASN A 77 5.35 17.00 13.04
C ASN A 77 4.16 16.38 13.78
N ARG A 78 2.98 16.96 13.60
CA ARG A 78 1.75 16.47 14.21
C ARG A 78 1.15 15.32 13.40
N VAL A 79 1.29 15.34 12.08
CA VAL A 79 0.95 14.19 11.22
C VAL A 79 1.78 12.98 11.67
N ALA A 80 3.10 13.11 11.80
CA ALA A 80 3.98 12.07 12.30
C ALA A 80 3.55 11.57 13.70
N SER A 81 3.18 12.48 14.60
CA SER A 81 2.71 12.11 15.94
C SER A 81 1.42 11.30 15.91
N LYS A 82 0.44 11.72 15.08
CA LYS A 82 -0.83 10.98 14.91
C LYS A 82 -0.60 9.59 14.31
N VAL A 83 0.27 9.48 13.32
CA VAL A 83 0.64 8.19 12.70
C VAL A 83 1.35 7.28 13.70
N ARG A 84 2.35 7.78 14.43
CA ARG A 84 3.00 7.02 15.52
C ARG A 84 1.98 6.47 16.52
N ASP A 85 1.04 7.30 16.95
CA ASP A 85 0.04 6.89 17.95
C ASP A 85 -0.93 5.84 17.36
N ALA A 86 -1.33 5.99 16.10
CA ALA A 86 -2.14 5.01 15.38
C ALA A 86 -1.42 3.65 15.25
N PHE A 87 -0.13 3.64 14.93
CA PHE A 87 0.67 2.42 14.91
C PHE A 87 0.74 1.75 16.27
N ARG A 88 0.94 2.52 17.34
CA ARG A 88 0.97 1.99 18.71
C ARG A 88 -0.34 1.40 19.16
N GLU A 89 -1.45 1.98 18.72
CA GLU A 89 -2.79 1.53 19.09
C GLU A 89 -3.26 0.32 18.29
N GLN A 90 -2.91 0.25 17.00
CA GLN A 90 -3.47 -0.73 16.07
C GLN A 90 -2.56 -1.93 15.81
N LEU A 91 -1.26 -1.83 16.05
CA LEU A 91 -0.37 -2.99 15.99
C LEU A 91 -0.44 -3.83 17.27
N PRO A 92 -0.13 -5.15 17.20
CA PRO A 92 -0.15 -6.01 18.38
C PRO A 92 0.82 -5.51 19.47
N ASP A 93 0.34 -5.49 20.71
CA ASP A 93 1.12 -5.10 21.87
C ASP A 93 2.41 -5.92 21.98
N GLY A 94 3.51 -5.20 22.21
CA GLY A 94 4.83 -5.84 22.42
C GLY A 94 5.51 -6.36 21.18
N ALA A 95 4.84 -6.43 20.01
CA ALA A 95 5.43 -6.92 18.78
C ALA A 95 6.33 -5.88 18.09
N TYR A 96 5.99 -4.61 18.22
CA TYR A 96 6.71 -3.51 17.57
C TYR A 96 7.06 -2.40 18.54
N HIS A 97 8.20 -1.77 18.28
CA HIS A 97 8.58 -0.50 18.89
C HIS A 97 8.34 0.60 17.87
N VAL A 98 7.52 1.57 18.25
CA VAL A 98 7.18 2.71 17.39
C VAL A 98 7.57 4.00 18.10
N GLU A 99 8.41 4.79 17.46
CA GLU A 99 8.88 6.07 17.99
C GLU A 99 8.87 7.14 16.91
N LYS A 100 8.90 8.39 17.35
CA LYS A 100 9.10 9.54 16.48
C LYS A 100 10.57 9.94 16.53
N ASP A 101 11.18 10.17 15.37
CA ASP A 101 12.55 10.59 15.20
C ASP A 101 12.59 11.90 14.41
N ASP A 102 13.55 12.77 14.68
CA ASP A 102 13.76 14.04 13.99
C ASP A 102 12.50 14.88 13.71
N GLY A 103 11.49 14.77 14.58
CA GLY A 103 10.29 15.60 14.52
C GLY A 103 9.19 15.08 13.59
N GLU A 104 9.48 14.83 12.32
CA GLU A 104 8.55 14.39 11.28
C GLU A 104 8.64 12.93 10.89
N ASP A 105 9.66 12.20 11.38
CA ASP A 105 9.87 10.79 11.06
C ASP A 105 9.21 9.86 12.09
N VAL A 106 8.68 8.74 11.59
CA VAL A 106 8.20 7.63 12.42
C VAL A 106 9.04 6.39 12.15
N LEU A 107 9.65 5.84 13.18
CA LEU A 107 10.37 4.58 13.12
C LEU A 107 9.51 3.45 13.67
N VAL A 108 9.41 2.37 12.90
CA VAL A 108 8.72 1.15 13.28
C VAL A 108 9.74 0.00 13.26
N LYS A 109 9.98 -0.60 14.41
CA LYS A 109 10.97 -1.68 14.58
C LYS A 109 10.30 -2.88 15.24
N ARG A 110 10.56 -4.09 14.72
CA ARG A 110 10.13 -5.32 15.39
C ARG A 110 10.80 -5.50 16.73
N ARG A 111 10.15 -6.20 17.64
CA ARG A 111 10.70 -6.58 18.96
C ARG A 111 10.85 -8.09 19.09
N GLY A 112 11.90 -8.48 19.82
CA GLY A 112 12.13 -9.88 20.20
C GLY A 112 12.07 -10.84 19.02
N ASP A 113 11.24 -11.86 19.14
CA ASP A 113 11.05 -12.91 18.14
C ASP A 113 10.00 -12.56 17.07
N THR A 114 9.48 -11.34 17.06
CA THR A 114 8.60 -10.88 15.99
C THR A 114 9.30 -10.97 14.64
N PRO A 115 8.73 -11.60 13.61
CA PRO A 115 9.34 -11.68 12.29
C PRO A 115 9.64 -10.31 11.67
N ASP A 116 10.55 -10.27 10.73
CA ASP A 116 10.72 -9.14 9.85
C ASP A 116 9.41 -8.88 9.09
N PHE A 117 9.21 -7.67 8.62
CA PHE A 117 7.94 -7.26 8.01
C PHE A 117 8.16 -6.33 6.83
N SER A 118 7.21 -6.32 5.92
CA SER A 118 7.11 -5.30 4.88
C SER A 118 6.17 -4.17 5.34
N MET A 119 6.39 -2.99 4.77
CA MET A 119 5.56 -1.82 5.00
C MET A 119 5.21 -1.16 3.68
N GLU A 120 3.96 -0.79 3.51
CA GLU A 120 3.50 -0.07 2.32
C GLU A 120 2.49 1.02 2.68
N LEU A 121 2.47 2.09 1.89
CA LEU A 121 1.39 3.07 1.88
C LEU A 121 0.27 2.54 0.99
N VAL A 122 -0.85 2.19 1.59
CA VAL A 122 -2.03 1.69 0.86
C VAL A 122 -2.76 2.84 0.19
N SER A 123 -3.00 3.92 0.95
CA SER A 123 -3.68 5.10 0.45
C SER A 123 -3.42 6.33 1.33
N SER A 124 -3.51 7.50 0.72
CA SER A 124 -3.60 8.77 1.42
C SER A 124 -4.57 9.68 0.67
N SER A 125 -5.59 10.17 1.36
CA SER A 125 -6.52 11.18 0.86
C SER A 125 -6.20 12.59 1.37
N VAL A 126 -5.16 12.72 2.19
CA VAL A 126 -4.68 14.01 2.72
C VAL A 126 -3.89 14.75 1.64
N LYS A 127 -4.22 16.02 1.41
CA LYS A 127 -3.51 16.86 0.45
C LYS A 127 -2.30 17.54 1.07
N SER A 128 -1.25 17.72 0.27
CA SER A 128 -0.01 18.44 0.63
C SER A 128 0.84 17.79 1.73
N VAL A 129 0.67 16.50 1.91
CA VAL A 129 1.56 15.68 2.74
C VAL A 129 2.21 14.64 1.85
N ASP A 130 3.51 14.76 1.66
CA ASP A 130 4.32 13.75 0.99
C ASP A 130 4.78 12.70 2.00
N ILE A 131 4.80 11.44 1.59
CA ILE A 131 5.09 10.30 2.47
C ILE A 131 6.09 9.39 1.77
N ASP A 132 7.27 9.25 2.37
CA ASP A 132 8.30 8.32 1.93
C ASP A 132 8.47 7.19 2.94
N ILE A 133 8.69 5.98 2.44
CA ILE A 133 8.90 4.78 3.27
C ILE A 133 10.24 4.16 2.89
N GLU A 134 11.13 4.06 3.86
CA GLU A 134 12.48 3.54 3.67
C GLU A 134 12.77 2.38 4.62
N ARG A 135 13.56 1.42 4.13
CA ARG A 135 14.14 0.36 4.98
C ARG A 135 15.36 0.88 5.69
N GLU A 136 15.50 0.51 6.95
CA GLU A 136 16.69 0.77 7.74
C GLU A 136 17.40 -0.49 8.22
#